data_c65328ad443530643f909b8d1728add0
#
_entry.id   c65328ad443530643f909b8d1728add0
#
_cell.length_a   1.000
_cell.length_b   1.000
_cell.length_c   1.000
_cell.angle_alpha   90.00
_cell.angle_beta   90.00
_cell.angle_gamma   90.00
#
_symmetry.space_group_name_H-M   'P 1'
#
loop_
_entity.id
_entity.type
_entity.pdbx_description
1 polymer ?
#
loop_
_entity_poly.entity_id
_entity_poly.type
_entity_poly.pdbx_seq_one_letter_code
_entity_poly.pdbx_strand_id
1 'polypeptide(L)'
;MTPTRRELMAGAGALAFASALPGVARAAQFASKRPAPAQRNFTSPAIEAEIARVKAKIADAELAWMFENCYPNTLDTTVQTGAIDGQPDTFVITGDIEAMWLRDSSAQVQPYIHLVTQDQKLQRLFQGLIQRQARCILIDPYANAFDKDPTAPSKLEWSETDATEMKPGVAERKWEIDSLCYPMRLSHEYWRRTKDKAPFDDTWSRAMKLAVQTFREQQRLDGPGPYKFQRPALQPSDSLMLGGYGRPTKKIGLIHSMFRPSDDACLYPFLIPSNLFAVSVLRKVAQVHREARGDDAAARDAETLASGVEAVLRQHALIPDGKGGQVWAYEIDGFGNWVFMDDANVPSLSGLALIDVVDRNDPLFRRTADLAWSERNPYFFKGAAAEGIGGPHIGLDMIWPMSIITRAMNADDDATILQCLRWLKGTHGGTGFMHESFHKDDPTDFTRSWFAWANALFGQLVVEVADKRPALLARVL
;
A
#
# COMPACT_ATOMS: atom_id res chain seq x y z
N MET A 1 34.41 2.36 16.34
CA MET A 1 33.22 2.84 17.03
C MET A 1 32.59 3.87 16.12
N THR A 2 31.64 3.46 15.34
CA THR A 2 30.87 4.34 14.44
C THR A 2 29.71 4.95 15.23
N PRO A 3 29.45 6.26 15.12
CA PRO A 3 28.39 6.91 15.89
C PRO A 3 27.01 6.53 15.36
N THR A 4 26.10 6.31 16.29
CA THR A 4 24.70 6.05 16.03
C THR A 4 23.97 7.30 15.56
N ARG A 5 22.92 7.12 14.74
CA ARG A 5 22.06 8.13 14.09
C ARG A 5 21.39 9.17 15.02
N ARG A 6 21.69 9.19 16.33
CA ARG A 6 21.07 10.06 17.34
C ARG A 6 21.80 11.38 17.63
N GLU A 7 22.97 11.68 17.03
CA GLU A 7 23.80 12.80 17.47
C GLU A 7 23.93 14.00 16.52
N LEU A 8 23.10 14.15 15.54
CA LEU A 8 23.16 15.32 14.63
C LEU A 8 21.80 16.02 14.56
N MET A 9 21.49 16.84 15.54
CA MET A 9 20.67 18.07 15.41
C MET A 9 20.55 18.80 16.76
N ALA A 10 21.47 19.69 17.03
CA ALA A 10 21.28 20.79 17.97
C ALA A 10 21.86 22.08 17.35
N GLY A 11 20.99 23.01 17.00
CA GLY A 11 21.35 24.32 16.47
C GLY A 11 20.31 25.37 16.81
N ALA A 12 20.68 26.34 17.61
CA ALA A 12 19.88 27.37 18.25
C ALA A 12 19.21 28.35 17.26
N GLY A 13 18.00 28.76 17.54
CA GLY A 13 17.28 29.85 16.86
C GLY A 13 16.80 30.93 17.83
N ALA A 14 17.06 32.17 17.53
CA ALA A 14 16.71 33.34 18.30
C ALA A 14 15.23 33.70 18.20
N LEU A 15 14.62 34.09 19.34
CA LEU A 15 13.26 34.60 19.47
C LEU A 15 13.16 36.07 19.04
N ALA A 16 12.30 36.34 18.05
CA ALA A 16 11.78 37.68 17.79
C ALA A 16 10.26 37.70 18.03
N PHE A 17 9.83 38.48 19.01
CA PHE A 17 8.40 38.74 19.27
C PHE A 17 7.86 39.77 18.29
N ALA A 18 6.92 39.39 17.45
CA ALA A 18 6.07 40.30 16.68
C ALA A 18 4.61 40.05 17.08
N SER A 19 3.96 41.07 17.62
CA SER A 19 2.54 41.06 17.94
C SER A 19 1.70 41.12 16.66
N ALA A 20 1.25 39.97 16.16
CA ALA A 20 0.39 39.84 15.00
C ALA A 20 -1.08 39.75 15.40
N LEU A 21 -1.96 40.37 14.61
CA LEU A 21 -3.43 40.30 14.74
C LEU A 21 -3.88 38.84 14.67
N PRO A 22 -4.93 38.40 15.43
CA PRO A 22 -5.29 36.97 15.56
C PRO A 22 -5.57 36.24 14.24
N GLY A 23 -6.03 36.94 13.20
CA GLY A 23 -6.31 36.35 11.90
C GLY A 23 -5.06 36.08 11.05
N VAL A 24 -4.02 36.89 11.18
CA VAL A 24 -2.75 36.76 10.43
C VAL A 24 -1.86 35.67 11.04
N ALA A 25 -1.88 35.55 12.38
CA ALA A 25 -1.15 34.50 13.08
C ALA A 25 -1.69 33.10 12.76
N ARG A 26 -3.00 32.93 12.59
CA ARG A 26 -3.63 31.67 12.24
C ARG A 26 -3.35 31.24 10.81
N ALA A 27 -3.25 32.18 9.85
CA ALA A 27 -2.88 31.92 8.45
C ALA A 27 -1.40 31.54 8.30
N ALA A 28 -0.51 32.05 9.17
CA ALA A 28 0.89 31.67 9.18
C ALA A 28 1.15 30.29 9.79
N GLN A 29 0.27 29.82 10.69
CA GLN A 29 0.41 28.55 11.38
C GLN A 29 0.18 27.35 10.43
N PHE A 30 -0.69 27.48 9.41
CA PHE A 30 -1.08 26.42 8.49
C PHE A 30 -0.72 26.78 7.03
N ALA A 31 0.50 27.32 6.82
CA ALA A 31 1.00 27.57 5.47
C ALA A 31 1.19 26.22 4.71
N SER A 32 0.75 26.20 3.45
CA SER A 32 0.90 25.02 2.59
C SER A 32 2.35 24.56 2.53
N LYS A 33 2.58 23.26 2.67
CA LYS A 33 3.91 22.61 2.52
C LYS A 33 4.11 22.00 1.13
N ARG A 34 3.16 22.19 0.23
CA ARG A 34 3.31 21.78 -1.17
C ARG A 34 4.46 22.55 -1.84
N PRO A 35 5.22 21.93 -2.74
CA PRO A 35 6.18 22.65 -3.58
C PRO A 35 5.47 23.78 -4.36
N ALA A 36 6.23 24.85 -4.67
CA ALA A 36 5.73 25.88 -5.57
C ALA A 36 5.25 25.26 -6.90
N PRO A 37 4.21 25.76 -7.56
CA PRO A 37 3.64 25.11 -8.76
C PRO A 37 4.65 24.74 -9.85
N ALA A 38 5.68 25.56 -10.05
CA ALA A 38 6.75 25.29 -11.02
C ALA A 38 7.75 24.18 -10.59
N GLN A 39 7.70 23.77 -9.33
CA GLN A 39 8.58 22.73 -8.75
C GLN A 39 7.85 21.39 -8.57
N ARG A 40 6.54 21.34 -8.87
CA ARG A 40 5.78 20.12 -8.79
C ARG A 40 6.09 19.20 -9.95
N ASN A 41 6.26 17.92 -9.68
CA ASN A 41 6.57 16.93 -10.72
C ASN A 41 5.40 16.73 -11.69
N PHE A 42 4.16 16.85 -11.18
CA PHE A 42 2.95 16.72 -11.98
C PHE A 42 1.87 17.70 -11.50
N THR A 43 1.15 18.28 -12.44
CA THR A 43 0.01 19.19 -12.17
C THR A 43 -1.19 18.80 -13.02
N SER A 44 -2.38 18.80 -12.40
CA SER A 44 -3.65 18.46 -13.03
C SER A 44 -4.73 19.44 -12.58
N PRO A 45 -5.42 20.13 -13.51
CA PRO A 45 -6.56 20.96 -13.16
C PRO A 45 -7.67 20.22 -12.41
N ALA A 46 -7.92 18.95 -12.74
CA ALA A 46 -8.91 18.12 -12.06
C ALA A 46 -8.54 17.87 -10.59
N ILE A 47 -7.26 17.64 -10.30
CA ILE A 47 -6.75 17.47 -8.93
C ILE A 47 -6.86 18.79 -8.14
N GLU A 48 -6.47 19.92 -8.71
CA GLU A 48 -6.57 21.21 -8.01
C GLU A 48 -8.04 21.58 -7.73
N ALA A 49 -8.95 21.31 -8.67
CA ALA A 49 -10.39 21.48 -8.47
C ALA A 49 -10.92 20.58 -7.34
N GLU A 50 -10.46 19.32 -7.26
CA GLU A 50 -10.84 18.39 -6.22
C GLU A 50 -10.33 18.84 -4.84
N ILE A 51 -9.09 19.31 -4.76
CA ILE A 51 -8.54 19.90 -3.52
C ILE A 51 -9.41 21.08 -3.06
N ALA A 52 -9.75 22.00 -3.96
CA ALA A 52 -10.57 23.16 -3.63
C ALA A 52 -11.99 22.74 -3.18
N ARG A 53 -12.61 21.77 -3.89
CA ARG A 53 -13.95 21.24 -3.58
C ARG A 53 -14.02 20.62 -2.18
N VAL A 54 -13.03 19.81 -1.83
CA VAL A 54 -13.00 19.10 -0.55
C VAL A 54 -12.65 20.06 0.59
N LYS A 55 -11.64 20.92 0.42
CA LYS A 55 -11.28 21.94 1.43
C LYS A 55 -12.45 22.85 1.79
N ALA A 56 -13.30 23.22 0.84
CA ALA A 56 -14.47 24.06 1.09
C ALA A 56 -15.49 23.39 2.04
N LYS A 57 -15.43 22.07 2.26
CA LYS A 57 -16.28 21.32 3.18
C LYS A 57 -15.67 21.16 4.57
N ILE A 58 -14.38 21.46 4.75
CA ILE A 58 -13.64 21.22 6.00
C ILE A 58 -13.63 22.50 6.83
N ALA A 59 -14.30 22.48 7.99
CA ALA A 59 -14.31 23.61 8.93
C ALA A 59 -13.04 23.70 9.78
N ASP A 60 -12.39 22.57 10.05
CA ASP A 60 -11.15 22.49 10.82
C ASP A 60 -9.95 22.91 9.96
N ALA A 61 -9.31 24.04 10.31
CA ALA A 61 -8.24 24.62 9.51
C ALA A 61 -6.97 23.72 9.45
N GLU A 62 -6.68 22.98 10.51
CA GLU A 62 -5.55 22.05 10.58
C GLU A 62 -5.80 20.82 9.70
N LEU A 63 -6.99 20.22 9.78
CA LEU A 63 -7.38 19.12 8.91
C LEU A 63 -7.38 19.53 7.43
N ALA A 64 -7.87 20.75 7.11
CA ALA A 64 -7.85 21.27 5.74
C ALA A 64 -6.42 21.45 5.20
N TRP A 65 -5.51 21.91 6.06
CA TRP A 65 -4.09 22.04 5.73
C TRP A 65 -3.41 20.68 5.53
N MET A 66 -3.66 19.70 6.41
CA MET A 66 -3.16 18.34 6.26
C MET A 66 -3.66 17.69 4.97
N PHE A 67 -4.95 17.85 4.64
CA PHE A 67 -5.51 17.34 3.39
C PHE A 67 -4.85 17.98 2.16
N GLU A 68 -4.63 19.29 2.18
CA GLU A 68 -3.94 20.00 1.08
C GLU A 68 -2.50 19.52 0.87
N ASN A 69 -1.80 19.17 1.96
CA ASN A 69 -0.44 18.65 1.87
C ASN A 69 -0.41 17.18 1.45
N CYS A 70 -1.26 16.34 2.04
CA CYS A 70 -1.22 14.89 1.87
C CYS A 70 -1.82 14.43 0.54
N TYR A 71 -3.01 14.95 0.17
CA TYR A 71 -3.73 14.44 -1.00
C TYR A 71 -2.93 14.55 -2.29
N PRO A 72 -2.28 15.66 -2.66
CA PRO A 72 -1.50 15.77 -3.88
C PRO A 72 -0.03 15.34 -3.73
N ASN A 73 0.42 14.91 -2.55
CA ASN A 73 1.84 14.68 -2.25
C ASN A 73 2.54 13.78 -3.27
N THR A 74 1.92 12.66 -3.64
CA THR A 74 2.45 11.74 -4.67
C THR A 74 2.66 12.45 -6.02
N LEU A 75 1.68 13.21 -6.48
CA LEU A 75 1.77 13.93 -7.76
C LEU A 75 2.80 15.05 -7.71
N ASP A 76 2.85 15.76 -6.59
CA ASP A 76 3.74 16.90 -6.41
C ASP A 76 5.23 16.46 -6.34
N THR A 77 5.55 15.27 -5.80
CA THR A 77 6.93 14.95 -5.39
C THR A 77 7.48 13.62 -5.92
N THR A 78 6.66 12.59 -6.15
CA THR A 78 7.15 11.23 -6.41
C THR A 78 6.96 10.74 -7.85
N VAL A 79 6.06 11.36 -8.60
CA VAL A 79 5.75 10.95 -9.97
C VAL A 79 6.76 11.54 -10.95
N GLN A 80 7.24 10.70 -11.87
CA GLN A 80 8.12 11.10 -12.97
C GLN A 80 7.52 10.60 -14.29
N THR A 81 6.96 11.49 -15.09
CA THR A 81 6.33 11.15 -16.37
C THR A 81 7.33 11.30 -17.53
N GLY A 82 7.17 10.46 -18.54
CA GLY A 82 8.02 10.45 -19.74
C GLY A 82 7.39 9.66 -20.87
N ALA A 83 8.24 9.16 -21.78
CA ALA A 83 7.86 8.25 -22.85
C ALA A 83 8.99 7.25 -23.12
N ILE A 84 8.62 6.01 -23.48
CA ILE A 84 9.50 4.97 -23.99
C ILE A 84 8.91 4.52 -25.32
N ASP A 85 9.70 4.56 -26.38
CA ASP A 85 9.28 4.20 -27.75
C ASP A 85 7.99 4.94 -28.21
N GLY A 86 7.86 6.21 -27.80
CA GLY A 86 6.69 7.05 -28.11
C GLY A 86 5.44 6.77 -27.28
N GLN A 87 5.44 5.75 -26.41
CA GLN A 87 4.34 5.43 -25.51
C GLN A 87 4.52 6.09 -24.14
N PRO A 88 3.43 6.46 -23.45
CA PRO A 88 3.51 7.02 -22.11
C PRO A 88 4.30 6.11 -21.16
N ASP A 89 5.11 6.73 -20.32
CA ASP A 89 5.85 6.07 -19.25
C ASP A 89 5.72 6.88 -17.96
N THR A 90 5.47 6.20 -16.85
CA THR A 90 5.36 6.84 -15.54
C THR A 90 6.09 5.99 -14.51
N PHE A 91 7.06 6.60 -13.86
CA PHE A 91 7.80 6.02 -12.75
C PHE A 91 7.37 6.74 -11.45
N VAL A 92 7.05 5.99 -10.39
CA VAL A 92 6.58 6.53 -9.11
C VAL A 92 7.48 6.02 -8.01
N ILE A 93 8.30 6.88 -7.43
CA ILE A 93 9.19 6.50 -6.33
C ILE A 93 8.41 6.34 -5.01
N THR A 94 8.96 5.52 -4.12
CA THR A 94 8.37 5.29 -2.80
C THR A 94 8.82 6.37 -1.83
N GLY A 95 8.21 7.52 -1.92
CA GLY A 95 8.47 8.65 -1.02
C GLY A 95 9.90 9.16 -1.07
N ASP A 96 10.64 8.93 -0.01
CA ASP A 96 12.04 9.34 0.19
C ASP A 96 13.07 8.32 -0.36
N ILE A 97 12.61 7.19 -0.91
CA ILE A 97 13.47 6.16 -1.52
C ILE A 97 13.34 6.24 -3.04
N GLU A 98 14.47 6.41 -3.76
CA GLU A 98 14.50 6.55 -5.22
C GLU A 98 14.40 5.20 -5.94
N ALA A 99 13.37 4.41 -5.59
CA ALA A 99 13.02 3.18 -6.27
C ALA A 99 11.49 3.06 -6.33
N MET A 100 10.97 2.25 -7.25
CA MET A 100 9.54 2.05 -7.47
C MET A 100 9.12 0.66 -7.00
N TRP A 101 8.47 0.57 -5.85
CA TRP A 101 7.74 -0.63 -5.46
C TRP A 101 6.46 -0.77 -6.29
N LEU A 102 6.17 -1.98 -6.75
CA LEU A 102 4.95 -2.25 -7.52
C LEU A 102 3.68 -1.99 -6.70
N ARG A 103 3.69 -2.36 -5.43
CA ARG A 103 2.63 -2.08 -4.45
C ARG A 103 2.41 -0.58 -4.29
N ASP A 104 3.45 0.13 -3.85
CA ASP A 104 3.40 1.54 -3.51
C ASP A 104 2.99 2.40 -4.70
N SER A 105 3.61 2.19 -5.86
CA SER A 105 3.31 2.95 -7.07
C SER A 105 1.85 2.87 -7.50
N SER A 106 1.19 1.73 -7.25
CA SER A 106 -0.25 1.56 -7.49
C SER A 106 -1.10 2.22 -6.41
N ALA A 107 -0.74 2.00 -5.13
CA ALA A 107 -1.51 2.50 -3.99
C ALA A 107 -1.46 4.04 -3.90
N GLN A 108 -0.30 4.64 -4.17
CA GLN A 108 -0.08 6.08 -4.14
C GLN A 108 -0.90 6.85 -5.19
N VAL A 109 -1.23 6.25 -6.33
CA VAL A 109 -2.04 6.91 -7.37
C VAL A 109 -3.54 6.57 -7.28
N GLN A 110 -3.90 5.56 -6.48
CA GLN A 110 -5.28 5.10 -6.34
C GLN A 110 -6.28 6.22 -5.99
N PRO A 111 -5.96 7.19 -5.11
CA PRO A 111 -6.88 8.27 -4.77
C PRO A 111 -7.32 9.14 -5.95
N TYR A 112 -6.58 9.12 -7.06
CA TYR A 112 -6.85 9.98 -8.23
C TYR A 112 -7.59 9.26 -9.34
N ILE A 113 -7.77 7.95 -9.25
CA ILE A 113 -8.36 7.12 -10.33
C ILE A 113 -9.78 7.55 -10.70
N HIS A 114 -10.53 8.13 -9.77
CA HIS A 114 -11.89 8.62 -10.02
C HIS A 114 -11.95 9.87 -10.91
N LEU A 115 -10.81 10.57 -11.06
CA LEU A 115 -10.67 11.77 -11.90
C LEU A 115 -10.05 11.47 -13.28
N VAL A 116 -9.68 10.22 -13.54
CA VAL A 116 -8.90 9.81 -14.74
C VAL A 116 -9.57 10.19 -16.07
N THR A 117 -10.90 10.26 -16.12
CA THR A 117 -11.66 10.64 -17.31
C THR A 117 -11.87 12.14 -17.47
N GLN A 118 -11.49 12.94 -16.45
CA GLN A 118 -11.68 14.38 -16.42
C GLN A 118 -10.43 15.16 -16.85
N ASP A 119 -9.26 14.48 -16.93
CA ASP A 119 -8.00 15.11 -17.28
C ASP A 119 -7.15 14.15 -18.14
N GLN A 120 -6.87 14.56 -19.38
CA GLN A 120 -6.09 13.76 -20.32
C GLN A 120 -4.64 13.55 -19.86
N LYS A 121 -4.03 14.51 -19.13
CA LYS A 121 -2.70 14.34 -18.57
C LYS A 121 -2.70 13.25 -17.49
N LEU A 122 -3.72 13.26 -16.64
CA LEU A 122 -3.90 12.23 -15.60
C LEU A 122 -4.14 10.86 -16.25
N GLN A 123 -4.95 10.79 -17.30
CA GLN A 123 -5.14 9.55 -18.06
C GLN A 123 -3.82 9.00 -18.60
N ARG A 124 -2.98 9.86 -19.19
CA ARG A 124 -1.64 9.46 -19.69
C ARG A 124 -0.70 9.00 -18.58
N LEU A 125 -0.78 9.59 -17.38
CA LEU A 125 -0.03 9.13 -16.22
C LEU A 125 -0.39 7.69 -15.87
N PHE A 126 -1.69 7.34 -15.80
CA PHE A 126 -2.13 5.97 -15.54
C PHE A 126 -1.73 4.99 -16.64
N GLN A 127 -1.89 5.37 -17.91
CA GLN A 127 -1.40 4.56 -19.05
C GLN A 127 0.09 4.26 -18.90
N GLY A 128 0.88 5.29 -18.62
CA GLY A 128 2.33 5.17 -18.43
C GLY A 128 2.72 4.27 -17.26
N LEU A 129 2.00 4.37 -16.14
CA LEU A 129 2.27 3.54 -14.97
C LEU A 129 1.94 2.06 -15.21
N ILE A 130 0.78 1.77 -15.84
CA ILE A 130 0.40 0.40 -16.23
C ILE A 130 1.47 -0.21 -17.14
N GLN A 131 1.96 0.54 -18.12
CA GLN A 131 3.01 0.09 -19.04
C GLN A 131 4.37 -0.08 -18.32
N ARG A 132 4.74 0.82 -17.42
CA ARG A 132 5.97 0.71 -16.62
C ARG A 132 5.93 -0.55 -15.76
N GLN A 133 4.85 -0.79 -15.02
CA GLN A 133 4.70 -1.96 -14.18
C GLN A 133 4.73 -3.27 -14.98
N ALA A 134 4.11 -3.29 -16.16
CA ALA A 134 4.20 -4.45 -17.06
C ALA A 134 5.66 -4.74 -17.48
N ARG A 135 6.43 -3.72 -17.83
CA ARG A 135 7.87 -3.89 -18.16
C ARG A 135 8.68 -4.38 -16.95
N CYS A 136 8.41 -3.85 -15.76
CA CYS A 136 9.06 -4.30 -14.52
C CYS A 136 8.79 -5.79 -14.25
N ILE A 137 7.55 -6.24 -14.35
CA ILE A 137 7.18 -7.66 -14.18
C ILE A 137 7.90 -8.54 -15.20
N LEU A 138 8.10 -8.08 -16.45
CA LEU A 138 8.84 -8.82 -17.47
C LEU A 138 10.36 -8.87 -17.20
N ILE A 139 10.92 -7.91 -16.46
CA ILE A 139 12.31 -8.00 -15.99
C ILE A 139 12.43 -9.10 -14.95
N ASP A 140 11.64 -9.03 -13.88
CA ASP A 140 11.62 -10.05 -12.84
C ASP A 140 10.29 -10.07 -12.09
N PRO A 141 9.46 -11.12 -12.23
CA PRO A 141 8.18 -11.20 -11.53
C PRO A 141 8.31 -11.48 -10.03
N TYR A 142 9.51 -11.80 -9.55
CA TYR A 142 9.81 -12.03 -8.12
C TYR A 142 10.31 -10.79 -7.39
N ALA A 143 10.59 -9.70 -8.11
CA ALA A 143 11.04 -8.45 -7.52
C ALA A 143 9.86 -7.60 -7.05
N ASN A 144 10.02 -6.96 -5.88
CA ASN A 144 9.06 -6.01 -5.33
C ASN A 144 9.38 -4.57 -5.75
N ALA A 145 10.66 -4.21 -5.97
CA ALA A 145 11.09 -2.86 -6.30
C ALA A 145 12.04 -2.79 -7.51
N PHE A 146 11.95 -1.68 -8.24
CA PHE A 146 12.68 -1.47 -9.50
C PHE A 146 13.33 -0.09 -9.56
N ASP A 147 14.50 -0.01 -10.21
CA ASP A 147 15.14 1.23 -10.60
C ASP A 147 14.49 1.83 -11.85
N LYS A 148 14.66 3.13 -12.04
CA LYS A 148 14.15 3.81 -13.25
C LYS A 148 14.87 3.36 -14.50
N ASP A 149 16.18 3.14 -14.42
CA ASP A 149 17.03 2.59 -15.49
C ASP A 149 16.97 1.06 -15.45
N PRO A 150 16.36 0.38 -16.45
CA PRO A 150 16.21 -1.07 -16.46
C PRO A 150 17.54 -1.82 -16.67
N THR A 151 18.64 -1.12 -16.92
CA THR A 151 19.97 -1.69 -17.15
C THR A 151 20.94 -1.49 -16.00
N ALA A 152 20.58 -0.65 -15.02
CA ALA A 152 21.42 -0.34 -13.88
C ALA A 152 21.41 -1.47 -12.82
N PRO A 153 22.50 -1.65 -12.08
CA PRO A 153 22.48 -2.42 -10.82
C PRO A 153 21.65 -1.67 -9.77
N SER A 154 21.18 -2.40 -8.74
CA SER A 154 20.47 -1.79 -7.61
C SER A 154 21.29 -0.67 -6.98
N LYS A 155 20.62 0.44 -6.65
CA LYS A 155 21.18 1.57 -5.88
C LYS A 155 20.87 1.49 -4.38
N LEU A 156 20.12 0.49 -3.95
CA LEU A 156 19.75 0.30 -2.55
C LEU A 156 20.87 -0.43 -1.82
N GLU A 157 21.58 0.28 -0.94
CA GLU A 157 22.73 -0.25 -0.20
C GLU A 157 22.43 -1.57 0.52
N TRP A 158 21.20 -1.71 1.05
CA TRP A 158 20.81 -2.94 1.76
C TRP A 158 20.57 -4.14 0.84
N SER A 159 20.43 -3.93 -0.47
CA SER A 159 20.27 -5.01 -1.47
C SER A 159 21.60 -5.53 -2.03
N GLU A 160 22.70 -4.84 -1.81
CA GLU A 160 24.02 -5.20 -2.37
C GLU A 160 24.52 -6.57 -1.93
N THR A 161 24.13 -7.00 -0.73
CA THR A 161 24.56 -8.29 -0.13
C THR A 161 23.52 -9.38 -0.21
N ASP A 162 22.39 -9.14 -0.91
CA ASP A 162 21.32 -10.12 -1.01
C ASP A 162 21.75 -11.35 -1.80
N ALA A 163 21.62 -12.51 -1.19
CA ALA A 163 21.85 -13.80 -1.84
C ALA A 163 20.58 -14.26 -2.57
N THR A 164 20.32 -13.64 -3.70
CA THR A 164 19.22 -13.93 -4.63
C THR A 164 19.68 -13.65 -6.07
N GLU A 165 18.90 -14.02 -7.08
CA GLU A 165 19.22 -13.77 -8.48
C GLU A 165 18.85 -12.32 -8.88
N MET A 166 19.64 -11.33 -8.46
CA MET A 166 19.41 -9.93 -8.83
C MET A 166 19.64 -9.72 -10.32
N LYS A 167 18.68 -9.08 -10.99
CA LYS A 167 18.77 -8.70 -12.40
C LYS A 167 19.00 -7.18 -12.53
N PRO A 168 19.62 -6.70 -13.62
CA PRO A 168 19.67 -5.27 -13.91
C PRO A 168 18.25 -4.66 -13.91
N GLY A 169 18.11 -3.46 -13.38
CA GLY A 169 16.83 -2.77 -13.24
C GLY A 169 16.01 -3.19 -12.02
N VAL A 170 16.41 -4.23 -11.29
CA VAL A 170 15.79 -4.64 -10.03
C VAL A 170 16.46 -3.89 -8.88
N ALA A 171 15.68 -3.16 -8.07
CA ALA A 171 16.18 -2.48 -6.89
C ALA A 171 16.17 -3.40 -5.66
N GLU A 172 15.09 -4.18 -5.46
CA GLU A 172 14.97 -5.19 -4.42
C GLU A 172 14.20 -6.41 -4.92
N ARG A 173 14.60 -7.61 -4.48
CA ARG A 173 14.03 -8.88 -4.94
C ARG A 173 13.40 -9.68 -3.80
N LYS A 174 12.56 -9.06 -3.00
CA LYS A 174 11.71 -9.72 -2.01
C LYS A 174 10.41 -10.20 -2.68
N TRP A 175 10.16 -11.52 -2.65
CA TRP A 175 8.93 -12.09 -3.24
C TRP A 175 7.74 -11.89 -2.32
N GLU A 176 6.79 -11.10 -2.81
CA GLU A 176 5.51 -10.77 -2.22
C GLU A 176 4.40 -11.01 -3.24
N ILE A 177 3.36 -11.73 -2.87
CA ILE A 177 2.21 -11.95 -3.76
C ILE A 177 1.59 -10.62 -4.20
N ASP A 178 1.46 -9.68 -3.27
CA ASP A 178 0.80 -8.40 -3.50
C ASP A 178 1.55 -7.50 -4.48
N SER A 179 2.87 -7.63 -4.60
CA SER A 179 3.66 -6.91 -5.61
C SER A 179 3.17 -7.16 -7.04
N LEU A 180 2.65 -8.35 -7.35
CA LEU A 180 2.00 -8.62 -8.64
C LEU A 180 0.49 -8.28 -8.63
N CYS A 181 -0.15 -8.33 -7.47
CA CYS A 181 -1.60 -8.06 -7.36
C CYS A 181 -1.94 -6.58 -7.61
N TYR A 182 -1.13 -5.66 -7.10
CA TYR A 182 -1.38 -4.23 -7.23
C TYR A 182 -1.41 -3.74 -8.69
N PRO A 183 -0.45 -4.09 -9.58
CA PRO A 183 -0.54 -3.80 -11.02
C PRO A 183 -1.79 -4.38 -11.70
N MET A 184 -2.20 -5.60 -11.32
CA MET A 184 -3.43 -6.21 -11.84
C MET A 184 -4.68 -5.42 -11.43
N ARG A 185 -4.75 -5.00 -10.15
CA ARG A 185 -5.84 -4.17 -9.62
C ARG A 185 -5.88 -2.82 -10.32
N LEU A 186 -4.75 -2.13 -10.43
CA LEU A 186 -4.65 -0.83 -11.10
C LEU A 186 -5.12 -0.90 -12.55
N SER A 187 -4.68 -1.93 -13.29
CA SER A 187 -5.09 -2.19 -14.67
C SER A 187 -6.61 -2.34 -14.79
N HIS A 188 -7.22 -3.14 -13.91
CA HIS A 188 -8.66 -3.35 -13.92
C HIS A 188 -9.43 -2.07 -13.55
N GLU A 189 -9.01 -1.33 -12.52
CA GLU A 189 -9.67 -0.08 -12.12
C GLU A 189 -9.61 0.98 -13.22
N TYR A 190 -8.47 1.08 -13.90
CA TYR A 190 -8.34 1.95 -15.08
C TYR A 190 -9.30 1.51 -16.19
N TRP A 191 -9.30 0.21 -16.56
CA TRP A 191 -10.18 -0.35 -17.57
C TRP A 191 -11.66 -0.12 -17.23
N ARG A 192 -12.05 -0.41 -16.01
CA ARG A 192 -13.42 -0.27 -15.56
C ARG A 192 -13.96 1.16 -15.73
N ARG A 193 -13.12 2.15 -15.48
CA ARG A 193 -13.50 3.58 -15.54
C ARG A 193 -13.42 4.19 -16.93
N THR A 194 -12.42 3.83 -17.71
CA THR A 194 -12.13 4.51 -18.98
C THR A 194 -12.58 3.76 -20.21
N LYS A 195 -12.63 2.42 -20.14
CA LYS A 195 -12.77 1.52 -21.30
C LYS A 195 -11.70 1.74 -22.38
N ASP A 196 -10.65 2.45 -22.05
CA ASP A 196 -9.51 2.71 -22.94
C ASP A 196 -8.62 1.47 -23.05
N LYS A 197 -8.39 1.01 -24.27
CA LYS A 197 -7.58 -0.18 -24.58
C LYS A 197 -6.09 0.10 -24.74
N ALA A 198 -5.69 1.37 -24.83
CA ALA A 198 -4.34 1.76 -25.20
C ALA A 198 -3.23 1.11 -24.34
N PRO A 199 -3.33 1.04 -22.99
CA PRO A 199 -2.27 0.44 -22.19
C PRO A 199 -2.29 -1.11 -22.16
N PHE A 200 -3.31 -1.75 -22.76
CA PHE A 200 -3.46 -3.21 -22.72
C PHE A 200 -2.92 -3.87 -23.99
N ASP A 201 -1.68 -3.61 -24.31
CA ASP A 201 -0.95 -4.14 -25.47
C ASP A 201 -0.35 -5.55 -25.21
N ASP A 202 0.52 -6.01 -26.11
CA ASP A 202 1.17 -7.31 -25.98
C ASP A 202 2.17 -7.35 -24.81
N THR A 203 2.80 -6.23 -24.46
CA THR A 203 3.69 -6.11 -23.30
C THR A 203 2.92 -6.35 -22.03
N TRP A 204 1.79 -5.65 -21.86
CA TRP A 204 0.89 -5.87 -20.73
C TRP A 204 0.39 -7.32 -20.67
N SER A 205 -0.07 -7.86 -21.80
CA SER A 205 -0.59 -9.23 -21.84
C SER A 205 0.44 -10.28 -21.42
N ARG A 206 1.68 -10.15 -21.94
CA ARG A 206 2.79 -11.03 -21.55
C ARG A 206 3.11 -10.92 -20.06
N ALA A 207 3.13 -9.70 -19.51
CA ALA A 207 3.38 -9.48 -18.09
C ALA A 207 2.32 -10.12 -17.20
N MET A 208 1.02 -9.97 -17.54
CA MET A 208 -0.06 -10.57 -16.76
C MET A 208 -0.04 -12.11 -16.84
N LYS A 209 0.25 -12.68 -18.02
CA LYS A 209 0.43 -14.14 -18.15
C LYS A 209 1.62 -14.66 -17.34
N LEU A 210 2.74 -13.93 -17.34
CA LEU A 210 3.91 -14.26 -16.51
C LEU A 210 3.56 -14.19 -15.02
N ALA A 211 2.79 -13.20 -14.58
CA ALA A 211 2.35 -13.10 -13.19
C ALA A 211 1.45 -14.28 -12.76
N VAL A 212 0.52 -14.71 -13.65
CA VAL A 212 -0.30 -15.93 -13.41
C VAL A 212 0.58 -17.17 -13.32
N GLN A 213 1.57 -17.31 -14.20
CA GLN A 213 2.53 -18.41 -14.15
C GLN A 213 3.33 -18.39 -12.86
N THR A 214 3.84 -17.22 -12.42
CA THR A 214 4.60 -17.08 -11.17
C THR A 214 3.78 -17.49 -9.95
N PHE A 215 2.51 -17.14 -9.91
CA PHE A 215 1.62 -17.62 -8.85
C PHE A 215 1.50 -19.15 -8.83
N ARG A 216 1.41 -19.81 -10.00
CA ARG A 216 1.42 -21.29 -10.08
C ARG A 216 2.74 -21.89 -9.61
N GLU A 217 3.86 -21.34 -10.06
CA GLU A 217 5.18 -21.80 -9.60
C GLU A 217 5.29 -21.69 -8.08
N GLN A 218 4.73 -20.64 -7.49
CA GLN A 218 4.74 -20.43 -6.04
C GLN A 218 3.64 -21.19 -5.28
N GLN A 219 2.77 -21.95 -5.94
CA GLN A 219 2.03 -23.03 -5.24
C GLN A 219 2.95 -24.16 -4.80
N ARG A 220 4.13 -24.29 -5.40
CA ARG A 220 5.21 -25.26 -5.05
C ARG A 220 4.73 -26.70 -4.97
N LEU A 221 3.82 -27.10 -5.85
CA LEU A 221 3.25 -28.45 -5.85
C LEU A 221 4.30 -29.50 -6.26
N ASP A 222 5.18 -29.16 -7.21
CA ASP A 222 6.18 -30.06 -7.78
C ASP A 222 7.59 -29.91 -7.16
N GLY A 223 7.83 -28.83 -6.40
CA GLY A 223 9.13 -28.54 -5.80
C GLY A 223 9.17 -27.21 -5.06
N PRO A 224 10.34 -26.76 -4.58
CA PRO A 224 10.48 -25.53 -3.81
C PRO A 224 10.32 -24.25 -4.67
N GLY A 225 10.21 -24.39 -5.99
CA GLY A 225 10.20 -23.28 -6.94
C GLY A 225 11.60 -22.68 -7.17
N PRO A 226 11.72 -21.73 -8.12
CA PRO A 226 13.01 -21.14 -8.49
C PRO A 226 13.46 -20.03 -7.55
N TYR A 227 12.57 -19.48 -6.72
CA TYR A 227 12.85 -18.34 -5.86
C TYR A 227 13.51 -18.76 -4.54
N LYS A 228 14.60 -18.06 -4.21
CA LYS A 228 15.24 -18.09 -2.89
C LYS A 228 15.79 -16.70 -2.56
N PHE A 229 15.87 -16.41 -1.27
CA PHE A 229 16.38 -15.13 -0.78
C PHE A 229 17.02 -15.26 0.60
N GLN A 230 18.20 -14.72 0.77
CA GLN A 230 18.82 -14.49 2.07
C GLN A 230 19.49 -13.12 2.08
N ARG A 231 19.41 -12.45 3.21
CA ARG A 231 20.09 -11.17 3.48
C ARG A 231 20.88 -11.31 4.77
N PRO A 232 22.16 -10.91 4.82
CA PRO A 232 22.88 -10.69 6.06
C PRO A 232 22.29 -9.48 6.78
N ALA A 233 21.35 -9.70 7.69
CA ALA A 233 20.62 -8.64 8.37
C ALA A 233 20.67 -8.80 9.89
N LEU A 234 20.58 -7.70 10.63
CA LEU A 234 20.46 -7.70 12.08
C LEU A 234 19.05 -8.16 12.53
N GLN A 235 18.05 -7.92 11.68
CA GLN A 235 16.66 -8.33 11.94
C GLN A 235 16.39 -9.69 11.26
N PRO A 236 16.01 -10.73 12.01
CA PRO A 236 15.68 -12.04 11.43
C PRO A 236 14.54 -12.01 10.42
N SER A 237 13.64 -11.00 10.52
CA SER A 237 12.53 -10.78 9.58
C SER A 237 12.97 -10.28 8.20
N ASP A 238 14.22 -9.85 8.04
CA ASP A 238 14.76 -9.41 6.75
C ASP A 238 15.28 -10.54 5.86
N SER A 239 15.29 -11.79 6.35
CA SER A 239 15.86 -12.92 5.63
C SER A 239 15.01 -14.18 5.77
N LEU A 240 15.17 -15.11 4.81
CA LEU A 240 14.45 -16.39 4.81
C LEU A 240 15.28 -17.50 5.40
N MET A 241 14.61 -18.38 6.15
CA MET A 241 15.20 -19.60 6.71
C MET A 241 15.43 -20.68 5.64
N LEU A 242 16.08 -21.78 6.04
CA LEU A 242 16.27 -22.99 5.23
C LEU A 242 16.88 -22.70 3.85
N GLY A 243 18.00 -21.98 3.84
CA GLY A 243 18.75 -21.69 2.62
C GLY A 243 18.01 -20.75 1.67
N GLY A 244 17.09 -19.93 2.20
CA GLY A 244 16.37 -18.94 1.42
C GLY A 244 15.01 -19.40 0.86
N TYR A 245 14.57 -20.62 1.18
CA TYR A 245 13.29 -21.15 0.71
C TYR A 245 12.11 -20.88 1.64
N GLY A 246 12.37 -20.36 2.85
CA GLY A 246 11.35 -20.15 3.87
C GLY A 246 10.99 -21.44 4.62
N ARG A 247 10.01 -21.37 5.54
CA ARG A 247 9.57 -22.53 6.32
C ARG A 247 8.82 -23.53 5.46
N PRO A 248 8.89 -24.83 5.80
CA PRO A 248 8.19 -25.88 5.06
C PRO A 248 6.67 -25.73 5.23
N THR A 249 5.94 -26.06 4.17
CA THR A 249 4.47 -26.05 4.12
C THR A 249 3.94 -27.36 3.56
N LYS A 250 2.69 -27.67 3.85
CA LYS A 250 1.97 -28.73 3.18
C LYS A 250 1.55 -28.27 1.77
N LYS A 251 1.70 -29.14 0.78
CA LYS A 251 1.31 -28.85 -0.62
C LYS A 251 -0.20 -28.86 -0.77
N ILE A 252 -0.86 -27.76 -0.43
CA ILE A 252 -2.34 -27.64 -0.44
C ILE A 252 -2.88 -26.80 -1.61
N GLY A 253 -2.01 -26.11 -2.35
CA GLY A 253 -2.41 -25.31 -3.52
C GLY A 253 -2.59 -23.81 -3.25
N LEU A 254 -2.25 -23.31 -2.05
CA LEU A 254 -2.09 -21.88 -1.82
C LEU A 254 -0.77 -21.36 -2.40
N ILE A 255 -0.72 -20.06 -2.67
CA ILE A 255 0.46 -19.36 -3.18
C ILE A 255 1.33 -18.97 -2.00
N HIS A 256 2.62 -19.30 -2.04
CA HIS A 256 3.58 -18.85 -1.03
C HIS A 256 3.89 -17.36 -1.24
N SER A 257 3.79 -16.57 -0.19
CA SER A 257 4.44 -15.27 -0.06
C SER A 257 5.64 -15.43 0.85
N MET A 258 6.80 -14.98 0.43
CA MET A 258 7.99 -15.09 1.29
C MET A 258 8.06 -13.90 2.24
N PHE A 259 7.61 -12.76 1.78
CA PHE A 259 7.55 -11.54 2.56
C PHE A 259 6.12 -11.01 2.62
N ARG A 260 5.84 -10.22 3.65
CA ARG A 260 4.60 -9.46 3.88
C ARG A 260 4.65 -8.13 3.12
N PRO A 261 3.52 -7.42 2.97
CA PRO A 261 3.51 -6.06 2.42
C PRO A 261 4.38 -5.04 3.18
N SER A 262 4.81 -5.37 4.40
CA SER A 262 5.75 -4.61 5.23
C SER A 262 7.22 -4.96 4.99
N ASP A 263 7.53 -5.75 3.98
CA ASP A 263 8.86 -6.29 3.65
C ASP A 263 9.44 -7.28 4.68
N ASP A 264 8.68 -7.67 5.71
CA ASP A 264 9.07 -8.68 6.69
C ASP A 264 8.81 -10.11 6.18
N ALA A 265 9.72 -11.04 6.48
CA ALA A 265 9.55 -12.45 6.16
C ALA A 265 8.31 -13.04 6.87
N CYS A 266 7.49 -13.79 6.12
CA CYS A 266 6.38 -14.53 6.68
C CYS A 266 6.86 -15.60 7.67
N LEU A 267 6.16 -15.73 8.79
CA LEU A 267 6.37 -16.85 9.72
C LEU A 267 5.88 -18.15 9.06
N TYR A 268 4.70 -18.14 8.49
CA TYR A 268 4.18 -19.22 7.65
C TYR A 268 3.93 -18.69 6.24
N PRO A 269 4.51 -19.29 5.20
CA PRO A 269 4.51 -18.74 3.84
C PRO A 269 3.14 -18.59 3.16
N PHE A 270 2.07 -19.20 3.68
CA PHE A 270 0.73 -18.93 3.16
C PHE A 270 0.12 -17.72 3.86
N LEU A 271 0.47 -16.53 3.37
CA LEU A 271 -0.09 -15.26 3.79
C LEU A 271 -1.51 -15.12 3.25
N ILE A 272 -2.51 -15.18 4.13
CA ILE A 272 -3.92 -15.28 3.74
C ILE A 272 -4.47 -14.00 3.11
N PRO A 273 -4.23 -12.78 3.65
CA PRO A 273 -4.68 -11.56 2.98
C PRO A 273 -4.18 -11.45 1.54
N SER A 274 -2.91 -11.78 1.28
CA SER A 274 -2.34 -11.74 -0.07
C SER A 274 -2.89 -12.83 -0.98
N ASN A 275 -3.19 -14.03 -0.48
CA ASN A 275 -3.87 -15.08 -1.24
C ASN A 275 -5.31 -14.69 -1.61
N LEU A 276 -6.06 -14.07 -0.70
CA LEU A 276 -7.39 -13.51 -0.97
C LEU A 276 -7.31 -12.40 -2.03
N PHE A 277 -6.29 -11.54 -1.95
CA PHE A 277 -6.07 -10.50 -2.95
C PHE A 277 -5.74 -11.10 -4.32
N ALA A 278 -4.89 -12.13 -4.39
CA ALA A 278 -4.60 -12.85 -5.64
C ALA A 278 -5.86 -13.41 -6.29
N VAL A 279 -6.77 -14.04 -5.53
CA VAL A 279 -8.07 -14.52 -6.06
C VAL A 279 -8.87 -13.39 -6.69
N SER A 280 -8.98 -12.25 -6.00
CA SER A 280 -9.72 -11.09 -6.50
C SER A 280 -9.12 -10.54 -7.80
N VAL A 281 -7.81 -10.32 -7.83
CA VAL A 281 -7.17 -9.69 -9.00
C VAL A 281 -7.02 -10.63 -10.19
N LEU A 282 -6.91 -11.93 -9.99
CA LEU A 282 -6.94 -12.92 -11.07
C LEU A 282 -8.28 -12.87 -11.83
N ARG A 283 -9.40 -12.69 -11.15
CA ARG A 283 -10.71 -12.48 -11.77
C ARG A 283 -10.79 -11.13 -12.49
N LYS A 284 -10.22 -10.09 -11.89
CA LYS A 284 -10.15 -8.74 -12.47
C LYS A 284 -9.32 -8.70 -13.75
N VAL A 285 -8.14 -9.32 -13.74
CA VAL A 285 -7.29 -9.40 -14.95
C VAL A 285 -7.90 -10.28 -16.02
N ALA A 286 -8.61 -11.35 -15.66
CA ALA A 286 -9.38 -12.17 -16.60
C ALA A 286 -10.44 -11.33 -17.35
N GLN A 287 -11.13 -10.44 -16.65
CA GLN A 287 -12.07 -9.52 -17.28
C GLN A 287 -11.37 -8.59 -18.28
N VAL A 288 -10.21 -8.02 -17.93
CA VAL A 288 -9.45 -7.15 -18.86
C VAL A 288 -8.97 -7.94 -20.08
N HIS A 289 -8.44 -9.16 -19.90
CA HIS A 289 -8.06 -10.04 -21.02
C HIS A 289 -9.25 -10.28 -21.97
N ARG A 290 -10.42 -10.59 -21.45
CA ARG A 290 -11.63 -10.86 -22.25
C ARG A 290 -12.14 -9.61 -22.94
N GLU A 291 -12.37 -8.52 -22.20
CA GLU A 291 -13.07 -7.33 -22.71
C GLU A 291 -12.15 -6.38 -23.51
N ALA A 292 -10.92 -6.20 -23.08
CA ALA A 292 -10.00 -5.27 -23.74
C ALA A 292 -9.20 -5.94 -24.86
N ARG A 293 -8.82 -7.21 -24.68
CA ARG A 293 -7.94 -7.94 -25.59
C ARG A 293 -8.61 -9.02 -26.44
N GLY A 294 -9.79 -9.51 -26.04
CA GLY A 294 -10.41 -10.68 -26.67
C GLY A 294 -9.65 -11.98 -26.42
N ASP A 295 -8.82 -12.07 -25.38
CA ASP A 295 -8.01 -13.23 -25.03
C ASP A 295 -8.74 -14.11 -23.99
N ASP A 296 -9.71 -14.88 -24.48
CA ASP A 296 -10.48 -15.79 -23.64
C ASP A 296 -9.64 -16.93 -23.04
N ALA A 297 -8.54 -17.30 -23.67
CA ALA A 297 -7.66 -18.34 -23.14
C ALA A 297 -6.94 -17.86 -21.87
N ALA A 298 -6.33 -16.68 -21.91
CA ALA A 298 -5.70 -16.08 -20.74
C ALA A 298 -6.72 -15.78 -19.62
N ALA A 299 -7.94 -15.36 -20.00
CA ALA A 299 -9.00 -15.12 -19.02
C ALA A 299 -9.38 -16.41 -18.27
N ARG A 300 -9.66 -17.51 -18.99
CA ARG A 300 -9.99 -18.80 -18.36
C ARG A 300 -8.84 -19.35 -17.53
N ASP A 301 -7.61 -19.13 -17.95
CA ASP A 301 -6.41 -19.56 -17.23
C ASP A 301 -6.30 -18.90 -15.87
N ALA A 302 -6.47 -17.58 -15.78
CA ALA A 302 -6.50 -16.82 -14.54
C ALA A 302 -7.69 -17.19 -13.63
N GLU A 303 -8.90 -17.36 -14.20
CA GLU A 303 -10.10 -17.78 -13.46
C GLU A 303 -9.97 -19.17 -12.85
N THR A 304 -9.32 -20.09 -13.56
CA THR A 304 -9.06 -21.46 -13.06
C THR A 304 -8.15 -21.43 -11.83
N LEU A 305 -7.06 -20.65 -11.89
CA LEU A 305 -6.17 -20.48 -10.75
C LEU A 305 -6.90 -19.82 -9.57
N ALA A 306 -7.67 -18.74 -9.83
CA ALA A 306 -8.46 -18.07 -8.80
C ALA A 306 -9.41 -19.02 -8.07
N SER A 307 -10.16 -19.82 -8.82
CA SER A 307 -11.13 -20.76 -8.27
C SER A 307 -10.45 -21.87 -7.43
N GLY A 308 -9.29 -22.36 -7.89
CA GLY A 308 -8.51 -23.36 -7.15
C GLY A 308 -8.01 -22.81 -5.81
N VAL A 309 -7.40 -21.62 -5.81
CA VAL A 309 -6.89 -20.97 -4.60
C VAL A 309 -8.03 -20.64 -3.63
N GLU A 310 -9.17 -20.13 -4.13
CA GLU A 310 -10.34 -19.83 -3.27
C GLU A 310 -10.88 -21.05 -2.56
N ALA A 311 -11.00 -22.19 -3.24
CA ALA A 311 -11.47 -23.43 -2.65
C ALA A 311 -10.58 -23.86 -1.46
N VAL A 312 -9.28 -23.77 -1.62
CA VAL A 312 -8.30 -24.10 -0.57
C VAL A 312 -8.35 -23.11 0.59
N LEU A 313 -8.49 -21.80 0.31
CA LEU A 313 -8.64 -20.78 1.35
C LEU A 313 -9.86 -21.08 2.24
N ARG A 314 -11.00 -21.38 1.65
CA ARG A 314 -12.24 -21.72 2.41
C ARG A 314 -12.06 -22.97 3.27
N GLN A 315 -11.24 -23.92 2.83
CA GLN A 315 -11.02 -25.18 3.54
C GLN A 315 -9.99 -25.05 4.68
N HIS A 316 -8.98 -24.20 4.55
CA HIS A 316 -7.80 -24.24 5.42
C HIS A 316 -7.52 -22.94 6.17
N ALA A 317 -8.07 -21.79 5.74
CA ALA A 317 -7.67 -20.49 6.27
C ALA A 317 -8.62 -19.89 7.32
N LEU A 318 -9.71 -20.61 7.65
CA LEU A 318 -10.65 -20.19 8.69
C LEU A 318 -10.26 -20.80 10.03
N ILE A 319 -10.19 -19.95 11.04
CA ILE A 319 -9.81 -20.32 12.41
C ILE A 319 -10.87 -19.87 13.42
N PRO A 320 -10.97 -20.50 14.61
CA PRO A 320 -11.92 -20.09 15.65
C PRO A 320 -11.63 -18.66 16.16
N ASP A 321 -12.70 -17.86 16.32
CA ASP A 321 -12.62 -16.51 16.91
C ASP A 321 -12.57 -16.53 18.45
N GLY A 322 -12.73 -17.70 19.07
CA GLY A 322 -12.83 -17.86 20.52
C GLY A 322 -14.21 -17.55 21.11
N LYS A 323 -15.19 -17.20 20.27
CA LYS A 323 -16.59 -16.88 20.67
C LYS A 323 -17.61 -17.78 19.98
N GLY A 324 -17.17 -18.88 19.36
CA GLY A 324 -18.03 -19.83 18.65
C GLY A 324 -18.22 -19.56 17.15
N GLY A 325 -17.57 -18.54 16.62
CA GLY A 325 -17.50 -18.19 15.20
C GLY A 325 -16.14 -18.48 14.57
N GLN A 326 -15.98 -18.03 13.32
CA GLN A 326 -14.74 -18.14 12.56
C GLN A 326 -14.29 -16.77 12.05
N VAL A 327 -12.97 -16.63 11.88
CA VAL A 327 -12.28 -15.49 11.26
C VAL A 327 -11.20 -16.01 10.30
N TRP A 328 -10.69 -15.13 9.42
CA TRP A 328 -9.53 -15.48 8.62
C TRP A 328 -8.27 -15.52 9.49
N ALA A 329 -7.44 -16.55 9.31
CA ALA A 329 -6.05 -16.53 9.81
C ALA A 329 -5.24 -15.45 9.06
N TYR A 330 -4.12 -15.01 9.64
CA TYR A 330 -3.19 -14.13 8.93
C TYR A 330 -2.19 -14.96 8.11
N GLU A 331 -1.57 -15.97 8.71
CA GLU A 331 -0.66 -16.90 8.05
C GLU A 331 -0.98 -18.34 8.45
N ILE A 332 -0.77 -19.30 7.54
CA ILE A 332 -0.89 -20.75 7.81
C ILE A 332 0.23 -21.53 7.13
N ASP A 333 0.49 -22.77 7.61
CA ASP A 333 1.46 -23.69 7.02
C ASP A 333 0.82 -24.87 6.25
N GLY A 334 -0.51 -25.02 6.35
CA GLY A 334 -1.25 -26.14 5.77
C GLY A 334 -1.22 -27.44 6.57
N PHE A 335 -0.40 -27.56 7.63
CA PHE A 335 -0.39 -28.69 8.57
C PHE A 335 -1.35 -28.52 9.74
N GLY A 336 -2.06 -27.39 9.82
CA GLY A 336 -2.99 -27.05 10.89
C GLY A 336 -2.45 -25.99 11.84
N ASN A 337 -1.25 -25.48 11.61
CA ASN A 337 -0.72 -24.35 12.38
C ASN A 337 -1.11 -23.01 11.70
N TRP A 338 -1.36 -22.03 12.52
CA TRP A 338 -1.77 -20.69 12.08
C TRP A 338 -1.28 -19.59 13.02
N VAL A 339 -1.20 -18.39 12.48
CA VAL A 339 -0.96 -17.16 13.23
C VAL A 339 -2.19 -16.27 13.04
N PHE A 340 -2.68 -15.67 14.13
CA PHE A 340 -3.61 -14.56 14.09
C PHE A 340 -2.89 -13.30 14.57
N MET A 341 -2.69 -12.41 13.67
CA MET A 341 -2.24 -11.03 13.85
C MET A 341 -2.84 -10.18 12.74
N ASP A 342 -2.60 -8.90 12.74
CA ASP A 342 -2.74 -8.06 11.57
C ASP A 342 -1.58 -7.09 11.52
N ASP A 343 -1.21 -6.71 10.32
CA ASP A 343 -0.19 -5.72 10.00
C ASP A 343 -0.89 -4.55 9.28
N ALA A 344 -0.46 -3.33 9.53
CA ALA A 344 -1.12 -2.16 8.94
C ALA A 344 -0.90 -2.02 7.44
N ASN A 345 0.10 -2.71 6.87
CA ASN A 345 0.40 -2.67 5.44
C ASN A 345 -0.58 -3.53 4.64
N VAL A 346 -1.23 -2.93 3.67
CA VAL A 346 -2.28 -3.59 2.87
C VAL A 346 -1.66 -4.34 1.68
N PRO A 347 -2.04 -5.63 1.45
CA PRO A 347 -3.15 -6.37 2.00
C PRO A 347 -2.95 -6.85 3.44
N SER A 348 -3.87 -6.47 4.30
CA SER A 348 -3.99 -6.91 5.69
C SER A 348 -5.38 -7.48 5.91
N LEU A 349 -5.63 -8.17 7.03
CA LEU A 349 -6.97 -8.69 7.33
C LEU A 349 -8.01 -7.58 7.42
N SER A 350 -7.67 -6.46 8.07
CA SER A 350 -8.53 -5.28 8.17
C SER A 350 -8.61 -4.47 6.86
N GLY A 351 -7.61 -4.58 5.98
CA GLY A 351 -7.52 -3.82 4.73
C GLY A 351 -8.22 -4.46 3.52
N LEU A 352 -8.77 -5.68 3.63
CA LEU A 352 -9.33 -6.43 2.49
C LEU A 352 -10.46 -5.69 1.76
N ALA A 353 -11.32 -4.97 2.49
CA ALA A 353 -12.40 -4.20 1.88
C ALA A 353 -11.89 -2.94 1.16
N LEU A 354 -10.80 -2.32 1.63
CA LEU A 354 -10.18 -1.16 1.01
C LEU A 354 -9.67 -1.45 -0.41
N ILE A 355 -9.23 -2.68 -0.65
CA ILE A 355 -8.69 -3.13 -1.94
C ILE A 355 -9.71 -3.95 -2.77
N ASP A 356 -10.99 -3.88 -2.44
CA ASP A 356 -12.09 -4.55 -3.14
C ASP A 356 -11.94 -6.09 -3.24
N VAL A 357 -11.41 -6.70 -2.19
CA VAL A 357 -11.28 -8.16 -2.06
C VAL A 357 -12.56 -8.76 -1.50
N VAL A 358 -13.16 -8.07 -0.52
CA VAL A 358 -14.40 -8.46 0.14
C VAL A 358 -15.36 -7.27 0.23
N ASP A 359 -16.67 -7.56 0.36
CA ASP A 359 -17.63 -6.53 0.75
C ASP A 359 -17.36 -6.13 2.21
N ARG A 360 -17.32 -4.82 2.49
CA ARG A 360 -17.08 -4.32 3.84
C ARG A 360 -18.20 -4.74 4.83
N ASN A 361 -19.37 -5.11 4.34
CA ASN A 361 -20.48 -5.63 5.13
C ASN A 361 -20.48 -7.17 5.28
N ASP A 362 -19.52 -7.86 4.67
CA ASP A 362 -19.38 -9.31 4.85
C ASP A 362 -19.18 -9.65 6.33
N PRO A 363 -20.03 -10.51 6.92
CA PRO A 363 -19.98 -10.83 8.35
C PRO A 363 -18.67 -11.50 8.80
N LEU A 364 -18.02 -12.27 7.92
CA LEU A 364 -16.73 -12.89 8.21
C LEU A 364 -15.62 -11.84 8.24
N PHE A 365 -15.62 -10.94 7.24
CA PHE A 365 -14.70 -9.82 7.21
C PHE A 365 -14.83 -8.93 8.45
N ARG A 366 -16.05 -8.53 8.80
CA ARG A 366 -16.28 -7.68 9.98
C ARG A 366 -15.77 -8.32 11.27
N ARG A 367 -16.10 -9.58 11.51
CA ARG A 367 -15.57 -10.30 12.69
C ARG A 367 -14.05 -10.36 12.68
N THR A 368 -13.45 -10.57 11.51
CA THR A 368 -11.99 -10.63 11.36
C THR A 368 -11.35 -9.27 11.65
N ALA A 369 -11.87 -8.18 11.06
CA ALA A 369 -11.38 -6.82 11.25
C ALA A 369 -11.57 -6.34 12.71
N ASP A 370 -12.70 -6.65 13.35
CA ASP A 370 -12.94 -6.31 14.75
C ASP A 370 -12.02 -7.09 15.70
N LEU A 371 -11.71 -8.35 15.38
CA LEU A 371 -10.75 -9.14 16.16
C LEU A 371 -9.31 -8.61 15.98
N ALA A 372 -8.96 -8.18 14.76
CA ALA A 372 -7.65 -7.54 14.48
C ALA A 372 -7.50 -6.20 15.22
N TRP A 373 -8.59 -5.47 15.43
CA TRP A 373 -8.64 -4.24 16.23
C TRP A 373 -8.91 -4.54 17.72
N SER A 374 -8.16 -5.48 18.28
CA SER A 374 -8.26 -5.87 19.69
C SER A 374 -6.94 -6.47 20.19
N GLU A 375 -6.83 -6.69 21.50
CA GLU A 375 -5.67 -7.32 22.17
C GLU A 375 -5.40 -8.78 21.69
N ARG A 376 -6.25 -9.36 20.89
CA ARG A 376 -5.99 -10.63 20.20
C ARG A 376 -4.95 -10.50 19.08
N ASN A 377 -4.78 -9.30 18.56
CA ASN A 377 -3.69 -8.95 17.68
C ASN A 377 -2.51 -8.41 18.51
N PRO A 378 -1.34 -9.08 18.52
CA PRO A 378 -0.19 -8.65 19.32
C PRO A 378 0.38 -7.28 18.88
N TYR A 379 -0.01 -6.77 17.71
CA TYR A 379 0.39 -5.47 17.18
C TYR A 379 -0.74 -4.42 17.25
N PHE A 380 -1.82 -4.71 17.95
CA PHE A 380 -2.79 -3.67 18.35
C PHE A 380 -2.27 -2.94 19.57
N PHE A 381 -2.08 -1.64 19.43
CA PHE A 381 -1.58 -0.78 20.49
C PHE A 381 -2.63 0.25 20.88
N LYS A 382 -2.65 0.58 22.17
CA LYS A 382 -3.52 1.59 22.76
C LYS A 382 -2.71 2.47 23.69
N GLY A 383 -2.73 3.78 23.45
CA GLY A 383 -1.96 4.74 24.20
C GLY A 383 -2.66 6.09 24.35
N ALA A 384 -1.92 7.06 24.89
CA ALA A 384 -2.42 8.40 25.13
C ALA A 384 -2.67 9.19 23.82
N ALA A 385 -1.87 8.96 22.78
CA ALA A 385 -2.00 9.65 21.50
C ALA A 385 -3.06 9.03 20.59
N ALA A 386 -3.10 7.69 20.51
CA ALA A 386 -4.06 6.98 19.65
C ALA A 386 -4.17 5.49 20.00
N GLU A 387 -5.15 4.83 19.37
CA GLU A 387 -5.24 3.38 19.23
C GLU A 387 -5.03 3.00 17.76
N GLY A 388 -4.34 1.91 17.50
CA GLY A 388 -4.10 1.45 16.14
C GLY A 388 -3.29 0.16 16.03
N ILE A 389 -3.12 -0.30 14.80
CA ILE A 389 -2.33 -1.48 14.49
C ILE A 389 -0.95 -1.02 14.00
N GLY A 390 0.08 -1.67 14.52
CA GLY A 390 1.46 -1.54 14.07
C GLY A 390 1.88 -2.66 13.15
N GLY A 391 3.00 -3.26 13.47
CA GLY A 391 3.58 -4.41 12.78
C GLY A 391 4.97 -4.72 13.31
N PRO A 392 5.52 -5.90 13.01
CA PRO A 392 6.87 -6.26 13.47
C PRO A 392 7.97 -5.37 12.85
N HIS A 393 7.72 -4.81 11.67
CA HIS A 393 8.68 -4.01 10.90
C HIS A 393 9.21 -2.79 11.68
N ILE A 394 8.34 -2.11 12.39
CA ILE A 394 8.65 -0.88 13.12
C ILE A 394 8.81 -1.07 14.63
N GLY A 395 8.57 -2.29 15.14
CA GLY A 395 8.67 -2.64 16.55
C GLY A 395 7.40 -2.43 17.34
N LEU A 396 7.52 -2.61 18.67
CA LEU A 396 6.39 -2.52 19.60
C LEU A 396 6.03 -1.07 19.88
N ASP A 397 4.76 -0.85 20.24
CA ASP A 397 4.19 0.44 20.65
C ASP A 397 4.12 1.50 19.51
N MET A 398 4.52 1.14 18.30
CA MET A 398 4.46 2.00 17.12
C MET A 398 3.20 1.70 16.30
N ILE A 399 2.40 2.75 16.03
CA ILE A 399 1.14 2.67 15.26
C ILE A 399 1.38 3.21 13.85
N TRP A 400 0.91 2.49 12.84
CA TRP A 400 0.84 3.01 11.48
C TRP A 400 -0.44 3.84 11.28
N PRO A 401 -0.36 5.09 10.83
CA PRO A 401 -1.53 5.90 10.48
C PRO A 401 -2.48 5.18 9.51
N MET A 402 -1.93 4.33 8.62
CA MET A 402 -2.71 3.55 7.67
C MET A 402 -3.75 2.64 8.34
N SER A 403 -3.46 2.09 9.52
CA SER A 403 -4.43 1.27 10.27
C SER A 403 -5.63 2.08 10.74
N ILE A 404 -5.39 3.30 11.22
CA ILE A 404 -6.45 4.23 11.67
C ILE A 404 -7.30 4.68 10.47
N ILE A 405 -6.67 4.97 9.33
CA ILE A 405 -7.35 5.31 8.07
C ILE A 405 -8.24 4.15 7.63
N THR A 406 -7.71 2.93 7.62
CA THR A 406 -8.45 1.71 7.27
C THR A 406 -9.63 1.48 8.22
N ARG A 407 -9.45 1.71 9.54
CA ARG A 407 -10.55 1.65 10.52
C ARG A 407 -11.67 2.63 10.19
N ALA A 408 -11.31 3.89 9.87
CA ALA A 408 -12.29 4.91 9.49
C ALA A 408 -13.06 4.53 8.20
N MET A 409 -12.37 4.01 7.19
CA MET A 409 -12.99 3.63 5.91
C MET A 409 -13.90 2.40 6.04
N ASN A 410 -13.64 1.52 7.00
CA ASN A 410 -14.48 0.36 7.30
C ASN A 410 -15.68 0.69 8.21
N ALA A 411 -15.67 1.83 8.90
CA ALA A 411 -16.69 2.19 9.89
C ALA A 411 -18.02 2.58 9.24
N ASP A 412 -19.11 2.15 9.89
CA ASP A 412 -20.48 2.56 9.51
C ASP A 412 -20.98 3.75 10.35
N ASP A 413 -20.43 3.95 11.54
CA ASP A 413 -20.86 4.97 12.47
C ASP A 413 -19.96 6.21 12.43
N ASP A 414 -20.60 7.35 12.59
CA ASP A 414 -19.96 8.67 12.57
C ASP A 414 -18.97 8.88 13.73
N ALA A 415 -19.21 8.25 14.88
CA ALA A 415 -18.37 8.43 16.07
C ALA A 415 -16.99 7.81 15.87
N THR A 416 -16.93 6.61 15.31
CA THR A 416 -15.67 5.94 14.94
C THR A 416 -14.90 6.74 13.90
N ILE A 417 -15.56 7.23 12.85
CA ILE A 417 -14.89 8.05 11.81
C ILE A 417 -14.31 9.33 12.41
N LEU A 418 -15.10 10.06 13.21
CA LEU A 418 -14.63 11.28 13.88
C LEU A 418 -13.45 11.02 14.83
N GLN A 419 -13.49 9.92 15.56
CA GLN A 419 -12.39 9.56 16.45
C GLN A 419 -11.11 9.25 15.67
N CYS A 420 -11.19 8.50 14.58
CA CYS A 420 -10.06 8.25 13.69
C CYS A 420 -9.49 9.55 13.10
N LEU A 421 -10.34 10.47 12.65
CA LEU A 421 -9.89 11.77 12.15
C LEU A 421 -9.19 12.61 13.24
N ARG A 422 -9.67 12.57 14.50
CA ARG A 422 -8.98 13.22 15.64
C ARG A 422 -7.61 12.62 15.90
N TRP A 423 -7.49 11.30 15.90
CA TRP A 423 -6.20 10.63 16.08
C TRP A 423 -5.22 11.01 14.97
N LEU A 424 -5.64 10.92 13.69
CA LEU A 424 -4.80 11.28 12.54
C LEU A 424 -4.37 12.75 12.60
N LYS A 425 -5.29 13.66 13.01
CA LYS A 425 -4.97 15.07 13.21
C LYS A 425 -4.01 15.28 14.38
N GLY A 426 -4.16 14.55 15.48
CA GLY A 426 -3.33 14.69 16.69
C GLY A 426 -1.94 14.07 16.58
N THR A 427 -1.66 13.26 15.55
CA THR A 427 -0.45 12.44 15.49
C THR A 427 0.49 12.77 14.31
N HIS A 428 0.27 13.87 13.60
CA HIS A 428 1.15 14.30 12.51
C HIS A 428 2.44 15.01 12.96
N GLY A 429 2.71 15.12 14.28
CA GLY A 429 3.94 15.66 14.86
C GLY A 429 4.33 17.07 14.39
N GLY A 430 3.37 17.92 13.97
CA GLY A 430 3.62 19.25 13.39
C GLY A 430 4.10 19.24 11.93
N THR A 431 4.25 18.07 11.32
CA THR A 431 4.73 17.95 9.92
C THR A 431 3.64 18.30 8.90
N GLY A 432 2.36 18.09 9.23
CA GLY A 432 1.25 18.22 8.30
C GLY A 432 1.14 17.11 7.28
N PHE A 433 1.87 16.00 7.52
CA PHE A 433 1.88 14.79 6.71
C PHE A 433 1.62 13.55 7.57
N MET A 434 1.23 12.46 6.94
CA MET A 434 1.18 11.16 7.58
C MET A 434 2.58 10.55 7.61
N HIS A 435 2.96 10.05 8.79
CA HIS A 435 4.19 9.30 8.99
C HIS A 435 4.07 7.86 8.48
N GLU A 436 5.16 7.13 8.44
CA GLU A 436 5.13 5.69 8.35
C GLU A 436 4.53 5.11 9.64
N SER A 437 5.11 5.47 10.80
CA SER A 437 4.57 5.11 12.11
C SER A 437 4.84 6.19 13.16
N PHE A 438 4.11 6.13 14.28
CA PHE A 438 4.30 7.00 15.45
C PHE A 438 4.08 6.21 16.73
N HIS A 439 4.72 6.63 17.84
CA HIS A 439 4.58 5.98 19.14
C HIS A 439 3.17 6.24 19.74
N LYS A 440 2.54 5.19 20.27
CA LYS A 440 1.16 5.22 20.78
C LYS A 440 0.89 6.29 21.85
N ASP A 441 1.91 6.69 22.62
CA ASP A 441 1.80 7.67 23.71
C ASP A 441 2.41 9.04 23.38
N ASP A 442 3.36 9.10 22.42
CA ASP A 442 4.07 10.32 22.03
C ASP A 442 4.02 10.55 20.52
N PRO A 443 3.19 11.46 20.01
CA PRO A 443 3.08 11.73 18.59
C PRO A 443 4.30 12.42 17.98
N THR A 444 5.29 12.83 18.80
CA THR A 444 6.55 13.41 18.32
C THR A 444 7.65 12.37 18.09
N ASP A 445 7.45 11.14 18.59
CA ASP A 445 8.31 9.99 18.30
C ASP A 445 7.72 9.21 17.13
N PHE A 446 8.27 9.44 15.93
CA PHE A 446 7.80 8.86 14.68
C PHE A 446 8.95 8.41 13.78
N THR A 447 8.68 7.40 12.95
CA THR A 447 9.53 7.00 11.84
C THR A 447 9.10 7.78 10.59
N ARG A 448 10.05 8.21 9.77
CA ARG A 448 9.85 8.94 8.50
C ARG A 448 8.86 10.13 8.63
N SER A 449 9.34 11.35 8.46
CA SER A 449 8.54 12.58 8.62
C SER A 449 7.33 12.68 7.68
N TRP A 450 7.30 11.90 6.62
CA TRP A 450 6.19 11.70 5.70
C TRP A 450 6.33 10.35 5.00
N PHE A 451 5.21 9.72 4.67
CA PHE A 451 5.13 8.47 3.95
C PHE A 451 4.09 8.58 2.84
N ALA A 452 4.52 8.48 1.57
CA ALA A 452 3.68 8.81 0.42
C ALA A 452 2.41 7.96 0.33
N TRP A 453 2.49 6.67 0.63
CA TRP A 453 1.32 5.79 0.64
C TRP A 453 0.31 6.20 1.73
N ALA A 454 0.77 6.46 2.94
CA ALA A 454 -0.11 6.93 4.03
C ALA A 454 -0.74 8.30 3.72
N ASN A 455 0.02 9.23 3.10
CA ASN A 455 -0.51 10.51 2.63
C ASN A 455 -1.61 10.33 1.58
N ALA A 456 -1.39 9.47 0.59
CA ALA A 456 -2.37 9.16 -0.45
C ALA A 456 -3.65 8.55 0.15
N LEU A 457 -3.51 7.60 1.07
CA LEU A 457 -4.62 6.93 1.71
C LEU A 457 -5.41 7.87 2.64
N PHE A 458 -4.73 8.77 3.37
CA PHE A 458 -5.39 9.82 4.14
C PHE A 458 -6.19 10.77 3.24
N GLY A 459 -5.60 11.18 2.13
CA GLY A 459 -6.30 11.98 1.12
C GLY A 459 -7.56 11.30 0.61
N GLN A 460 -7.48 9.99 0.30
CA GLN A 460 -8.62 9.18 -0.13
C GLN A 460 -9.72 9.14 0.95
N LEU A 461 -9.36 8.92 2.22
CA LEU A 461 -10.31 8.94 3.33
C LEU A 461 -11.07 10.27 3.40
N VAL A 462 -10.34 11.40 3.34
CA VAL A 462 -10.98 12.73 3.45
C VAL A 462 -11.90 13.01 2.26
N VAL A 463 -11.53 12.62 1.04
CA VAL A 463 -12.40 12.71 -0.15
C VAL A 463 -13.66 11.86 0.06
N GLU A 464 -13.51 10.62 0.53
CA GLU A 464 -14.64 9.73 0.77
C GLU A 464 -15.61 10.27 1.84
N VAL A 465 -15.07 10.82 2.94
CA VAL A 465 -15.89 11.48 3.98
C VAL A 465 -16.58 12.72 3.42
N ALA A 466 -15.87 13.53 2.59
CA ALA A 466 -16.47 14.70 1.94
C ALA A 466 -17.63 14.35 1.01
N ASP A 467 -17.61 13.19 0.40
CA ASP A 467 -18.65 12.73 -0.52
C ASP A 467 -19.82 12.03 0.19
N LYS A 468 -19.52 11.16 1.14
CA LYS A 468 -20.54 10.32 1.76
C LYS A 468 -21.10 10.89 3.07
N ARG A 469 -20.29 11.68 3.82
CA ARG A 469 -20.60 12.17 5.18
C ARG A 469 -20.10 13.62 5.41
N PRO A 470 -20.43 14.59 4.53
CA PRO A 470 -19.86 15.94 4.59
C PRO A 470 -20.11 16.65 5.92
N ALA A 471 -21.20 16.33 6.64
CA ALA A 471 -21.50 16.89 7.94
C ALA A 471 -20.41 16.61 9.01
N LEU A 472 -19.59 15.57 8.85
CA LEU A 472 -18.48 15.30 9.75
C LEU A 472 -17.35 16.31 9.59
N LEU A 473 -17.07 16.73 8.35
CA LEU A 473 -16.03 17.72 8.04
C LEU A 473 -16.46 19.17 8.36
N ALA A 474 -17.76 19.44 8.50
CA ALA A 474 -18.27 20.74 8.91
C ALA A 474 -18.06 21.04 10.40
N ARG A 475 -17.41 20.15 11.14
CA ARG A 475 -17.06 20.28 12.58
C ARG A 475 -15.60 20.62 12.73
N VAL A 476 -15.26 21.36 13.77
CA VAL A 476 -13.89 21.50 14.26
C VAL A 476 -13.60 20.29 15.16
N LEU A 477 -12.52 19.55 14.88
CA LEU A 477 -12.16 18.29 15.51
C LEU A 477 -11.34 18.49 16.79
#